data_6eb18c42680684035369d842723bf526
#
_entry.id   6eb18c42680684035369d842723bf526
#
_cell.length_a   1.000
_cell.length_b   1.000
_cell.length_c   1.000
_cell.angle_alpha   90.00
_cell.angle_beta   90.00
_cell.angle_gamma   90.00
#
_symmetry.space_group_name_H-M   'P 1'
#
loop_
_entity.id
_entity.type
_entity.pdbx_description
1 polymer ?
#
loop_
_entity_poly.entity_id
_entity_poly.type
_entity_poly.pdbx_seq_one_letter_code
_entity_poly.pdbx_strand_id
1 'polypeptide(L)'
;VFTTDVALGQGTAPREILEYLYLSPAEKAIIFGVVTNAGLSSLFKTLKRRMYIDVPGNGIAVTIPLSSIGGRRSLEYMLDGQVLGTNKSLEKAERIERMSIKTDYELIFVVANEGYSDMIMDAARGAGAGGGTVIKAKGTGAEYTEKFFGFSIASEKEIHLLVTPAQGRNAIMKAIMEQAGLESKAQSIVFSLPVSHALGLRQPE
;
A
#
# COMPACT_ATOMS: atom_id res chain seq x y z
N VAL A 1 -4.28 -7.75 21.22
CA VAL A 1 -4.45 -8.41 19.92
C VAL A 1 -5.00 -7.36 18.98
N PHE A 2 -4.40 -7.19 17.80
CA PHE A 2 -4.90 -6.26 16.80
C PHE A 2 -5.78 -7.05 15.84
N THR A 3 -6.94 -6.52 15.46
CA THR A 3 -7.71 -7.06 14.34
C THR A 3 -6.93 -6.81 13.07
N THR A 4 -6.66 -7.85 12.30
CA THR A 4 -5.86 -7.78 11.07
C THR A 4 -6.56 -8.50 9.94
N ASP A 5 -6.54 -7.89 8.76
CA ASP A 5 -6.93 -8.52 7.51
C ASP A 5 -5.68 -8.87 6.72
N VAL A 6 -5.66 -10.01 6.07
CA VAL A 6 -4.51 -10.50 5.29
C VAL A 6 -4.90 -10.66 3.83
N ALA A 7 -4.13 -10.05 2.95
CA ALA A 7 -4.22 -10.27 1.51
C ALA A 7 -2.94 -10.91 1.00
N LEU A 8 -3.05 -11.76 -0.01
CA LEU A 8 -1.89 -12.31 -0.72
C LEU A 8 -1.55 -11.39 -1.90
N GLY A 9 -0.27 -11.17 -2.10
CA GLY A 9 0.25 -10.37 -3.20
C GLY A 9 1.54 -10.97 -3.74
N GLN A 10 2.08 -10.35 -4.78
CA GLN A 10 3.32 -10.75 -5.41
C GLN A 10 4.32 -9.58 -5.41
N GLY A 11 5.58 -9.90 -5.17
CA GLY A 11 6.67 -8.95 -5.32
C GLY A 11 6.91 -8.63 -6.81
N THR A 12 7.27 -7.40 -7.10
CA THR A 12 7.46 -6.89 -8.46
C THR A 12 8.92 -6.92 -8.93
N ALA A 13 9.71 -7.94 -8.57
CA ALA A 13 11.05 -8.09 -9.13
C ALA A 13 10.98 -8.23 -10.66
N PRO A 14 11.93 -7.63 -11.43
CA PRO A 14 11.95 -7.74 -12.88
C PRO A 14 11.98 -9.20 -13.34
N ARG A 15 11.14 -9.56 -14.33
CA ARG A 15 11.05 -10.94 -14.86
C ARG A 15 12.39 -11.45 -15.37
N GLU A 16 13.13 -10.61 -16.06
CA GLU A 16 14.46 -10.95 -16.59
C GLU A 16 15.43 -11.41 -15.49
N ILE A 17 15.39 -10.76 -14.32
CA ILE A 17 16.21 -11.17 -13.17
C ILE A 17 15.70 -12.48 -12.59
N LEU A 18 14.38 -12.66 -12.48
CA LEU A 18 13.80 -13.90 -11.96
C LEU A 18 14.10 -15.09 -12.89
N GLU A 19 13.93 -14.92 -14.20
CA GLU A 19 14.23 -15.93 -15.21
C GLU A 19 15.72 -16.27 -15.24
N TYR A 20 16.61 -15.28 -15.19
CA TYR A 20 18.05 -15.48 -15.13
C TYR A 20 18.48 -16.29 -13.91
N LEU A 21 17.80 -16.11 -12.78
CA LEU A 21 18.09 -16.81 -11.53
C LEU A 21 17.22 -18.07 -11.32
N TYR A 22 16.38 -18.43 -12.29
CA TYR A 22 15.39 -19.52 -12.17
C TYR A 22 14.47 -19.38 -10.94
N LEU A 23 14.08 -18.15 -10.59
CA LEU A 23 13.24 -17.85 -9.45
C LEU A 23 11.80 -17.49 -9.88
N SER A 24 10.84 -17.91 -9.09
CA SER A 24 9.44 -17.45 -9.22
C SER A 24 9.25 -16.11 -8.51
N PRO A 25 8.26 -15.31 -8.92
CA PRO A 25 7.86 -14.12 -8.16
C PRO A 25 7.59 -14.48 -6.69
N ALA A 26 8.20 -13.74 -5.77
CA ALA A 26 8.02 -14.02 -4.36
C ALA A 26 6.59 -13.69 -3.91
N GLU A 27 5.90 -14.66 -3.35
CA GLU A 27 4.63 -14.41 -2.67
C GLU A 27 4.84 -13.49 -1.47
N LYS A 28 3.91 -12.56 -1.28
CA LYS A 28 3.90 -11.60 -0.18
C LYS A 28 2.58 -11.68 0.57
N ALA A 29 2.64 -11.66 1.89
CA ALA A 29 1.47 -11.42 2.72
C ALA A 29 1.39 -9.93 3.04
N ILE A 30 0.26 -9.31 2.73
CA ILE A 30 -0.02 -7.91 3.06
C ILE A 30 -1.00 -7.93 4.23
N ILE A 31 -0.60 -7.35 5.34
CA ILE A 31 -1.36 -7.33 6.57
C ILE A 31 -1.87 -5.90 6.80
N PHE A 32 -3.18 -5.74 6.83
CA PHE A 32 -3.83 -4.48 7.20
C PHE A 32 -4.30 -4.56 8.65
N GLY A 33 -4.11 -3.49 9.40
CA GLY A 33 -4.58 -3.39 10.78
C GLY A 33 -4.71 -1.96 11.22
N VAL A 34 -5.58 -1.70 12.19
CA VAL A 34 -5.74 -0.39 12.79
C VAL A 34 -5.07 -0.37 14.16
N VAL A 35 -4.26 0.64 14.41
CA VAL A 35 -3.52 0.83 15.65
C VAL A 35 -3.73 2.23 16.20
N THR A 36 -3.89 2.36 17.51
CA THR A 36 -3.91 3.67 18.16
C THR A 36 -2.52 4.29 18.18
N ASN A 37 -2.41 5.62 18.18
CA ASN A 37 -1.13 6.30 18.31
C ASN A 37 -0.38 5.87 19.59
N ALA A 38 -1.09 5.55 20.67
CA ALA A 38 -0.50 5.03 21.92
C ALA A 38 0.10 3.62 21.73
N GLY A 39 -0.52 2.76 20.90
CA GLY A 39 -0.07 1.40 20.63
C GLY A 39 1.07 1.29 19.63
N LEU A 40 1.32 2.33 18.83
CA LEU A 40 2.24 2.30 17.70
C LEU A 40 3.68 1.96 18.10
N SER A 41 4.21 2.57 19.18
CA SER A 41 5.56 2.28 19.67
C SER A 41 5.73 0.82 20.11
N SER A 42 4.71 0.25 20.74
CA SER A 42 4.70 -1.16 21.16
C SER A 42 4.65 -2.09 19.95
N LEU A 43 3.81 -1.78 18.94
CA LEU A 43 3.74 -2.52 17.70
C LEU A 43 5.10 -2.55 16.99
N PHE A 44 5.74 -1.41 16.79
CA PHE A 44 7.03 -1.32 16.11
C PHE A 44 8.15 -2.08 16.84
N LYS A 45 8.20 -1.98 18.17
CA LYS A 45 9.14 -2.78 18.97
C LYS A 45 8.90 -4.29 18.78
N THR A 46 7.64 -4.71 18.70
CA THR A 46 7.27 -6.11 18.49
C THR A 46 7.66 -6.59 17.10
N LEU A 47 7.38 -5.80 16.05
CA LEU A 47 7.75 -6.11 14.68
C LEU A 47 9.27 -6.26 14.52
N LYS A 48 10.05 -5.32 15.07
CA LYS A 48 11.52 -5.42 15.09
C LYS A 48 12.00 -6.68 15.78
N ARG A 49 11.50 -6.94 17.01
CA ARG A 49 12.02 -8.04 17.84
C ARG A 49 11.59 -9.43 17.37
N ARG A 50 10.37 -9.57 16.83
CA ARG A 50 9.83 -10.89 16.46
C ARG A 50 9.94 -11.19 14.96
N MET A 51 9.85 -10.19 14.12
CA MET A 51 9.87 -10.35 12.67
C MET A 51 11.17 -9.84 12.04
N TYR A 52 12.04 -9.20 12.84
CA TYR A 52 13.29 -8.59 12.35
C TYR A 52 13.03 -7.69 11.15
N ILE A 53 11.95 -6.89 11.21
CA ILE A 53 11.46 -6.11 10.07
C ILE A 53 12.43 -4.98 9.67
N ASP A 54 13.38 -4.64 10.50
CA ASP A 54 14.49 -3.71 10.23
C ASP A 54 15.62 -4.35 9.41
N VAL A 55 15.58 -5.68 9.22
CA VAL A 55 16.52 -6.38 8.34
C VAL A 55 15.98 -6.37 6.90
N PRO A 56 16.75 -5.84 5.92
CA PRO A 56 16.32 -5.80 4.53
C PRO A 56 15.92 -7.18 3.99
N GLY A 57 14.73 -7.25 3.38
CA GLY A 57 14.17 -8.49 2.84
C GLY A 57 13.10 -9.16 3.71
N ASN A 58 13.03 -8.86 5.00
CA ASN A 58 12.05 -9.46 5.92
C ASN A 58 10.66 -8.80 5.83
N GLY A 59 10.53 -7.65 5.18
CA GLY A 59 9.27 -6.99 4.95
C GLY A 59 9.35 -5.47 5.12
N ILE A 60 8.23 -4.81 4.87
CA ILE A 60 8.07 -3.36 5.04
C ILE A 60 6.81 -3.14 5.88
N ALA A 61 6.88 -2.31 6.90
CA ALA A 61 5.72 -1.85 7.64
C ALA A 61 5.60 -0.32 7.51
N VAL A 62 4.43 0.14 7.13
CA VAL A 62 4.11 1.57 7.03
C VAL A 62 2.88 1.90 7.84
N THR A 63 2.80 3.11 8.37
CA THR A 63 1.60 3.63 8.99
C THR A 63 1.05 4.82 8.21
N ILE A 64 -0.26 4.81 8.01
CA ILE A 64 -1.00 5.81 7.26
C ILE A 64 -2.03 6.40 8.21
N PRO A 65 -2.13 7.73 8.32
CA PRO A 65 -3.16 8.37 9.13
C PRO A 65 -4.56 8.00 8.65
N LEU A 66 -5.42 7.56 9.56
CA LEU A 66 -6.80 7.24 9.25
C LEU A 66 -7.69 8.47 9.52
N SER A 67 -8.39 8.95 8.50
CA SER A 67 -9.22 10.16 8.59
C SER A 67 -10.56 9.90 9.28
N SER A 68 -11.17 8.73 9.07
CA SER A 68 -12.46 8.38 9.65
C SER A 68 -12.71 6.88 9.65
N ILE A 69 -13.57 6.42 10.55
CA ILE A 69 -14.07 5.03 10.61
C ILE A 69 -15.60 5.08 10.60
N GLY A 70 -16.22 4.17 9.83
CA GLY A 70 -17.66 4.06 9.67
C GLY A 70 -18.37 3.50 10.90
N GLY A 71 -18.66 4.35 11.90
CA GLY A 71 -19.45 4.00 13.07
C GLY A 71 -18.64 3.49 14.27
N ARG A 72 -19.23 3.68 15.47
CA ARG A 72 -18.60 3.37 16.76
C ARG A 72 -18.31 1.88 16.93
N ARG A 73 -19.20 1.01 16.49
CA ARG A 73 -19.02 -0.45 16.61
C ARG A 73 -17.82 -0.95 15.78
N SER A 74 -17.62 -0.40 14.58
CA SER A 74 -16.47 -0.72 13.73
C SER A 74 -15.17 -0.27 14.38
N LEU A 75 -15.17 0.92 15.00
CA LEU A 75 -14.02 1.41 15.75
C LEU A 75 -13.68 0.50 16.95
N GLU A 76 -14.69 0.14 17.75
CA GLU A 76 -14.53 -0.74 18.91
C GLU A 76 -13.98 -2.11 18.46
N TYR A 77 -14.51 -2.69 17.38
CA TYR A 77 -14.04 -3.95 16.81
C TYR A 77 -12.57 -3.88 16.34
N MET A 78 -12.23 -2.84 15.58
CA MET A 78 -10.87 -2.67 15.04
C MET A 78 -9.84 -2.36 16.14
N LEU A 79 -10.25 -1.77 17.25
CA LEU A 79 -9.40 -1.41 18.38
C LEU A 79 -9.50 -2.37 19.55
N ASP A 80 -10.13 -3.53 19.39
CA ASP A 80 -10.29 -4.51 20.47
C ASP A 80 -8.95 -4.82 21.15
N GLY A 81 -8.93 -4.68 22.47
CA GLY A 81 -7.73 -4.83 23.30
C GLY A 81 -6.70 -3.70 23.22
N GLN A 82 -6.99 -2.61 22.52
CA GLN A 82 -6.13 -1.42 22.48
C GLN A 82 -6.62 -0.34 23.46
N VAL A 83 -5.67 0.37 24.09
CA VAL A 83 -6.01 1.51 24.93
C VAL A 83 -6.30 2.73 24.05
N LEU A 84 -7.54 3.21 24.08
CA LEU A 84 -7.88 4.52 23.54
C LEU A 84 -7.26 5.58 24.45
N GLY A 85 -6.44 6.47 23.90
CA GLY A 85 -5.90 7.60 24.64
C GLY A 85 -7.03 8.48 25.22
N THR A 86 -6.78 9.14 26.34
CA THR A 86 -7.76 10.08 26.93
C THR A 86 -8.06 11.23 25.98
N ASN A 87 -9.27 11.82 26.04
CA ASN A 87 -9.72 12.91 25.14
C ASN A 87 -8.68 14.05 24.99
N LYS A 88 -7.94 14.39 26.05
CA LYS A 88 -6.86 15.41 25.97
C LYS A 88 -5.68 15.01 25.10
N SER A 89 -5.34 13.72 25.03
CA SER A 89 -4.29 13.24 24.11
C SER A 89 -4.78 13.15 22.68
N LEU A 90 -6.09 12.92 22.46
CA LEU A 90 -6.72 12.94 21.14
C LEU A 90 -6.77 14.35 20.55
N GLU A 91 -7.21 15.36 21.33
CA GLU A 91 -7.21 16.75 20.90
C GLU A 91 -5.80 17.29 20.58
N LYS A 92 -4.78 16.85 21.33
CA LYS A 92 -3.40 17.21 21.06
C LYS A 92 -2.85 16.51 19.82
N ALA A 93 -3.21 15.22 19.60
CA ALA A 93 -2.86 14.48 18.41
C ALA A 93 -3.54 15.06 17.16
N GLU A 94 -4.85 15.34 17.21
CA GLU A 94 -5.60 15.99 16.12
C GLU A 94 -5.06 17.37 15.76
N ARG A 95 -4.54 18.12 16.75
CA ARG A 95 -3.94 19.43 16.51
C ARG A 95 -2.54 19.33 15.87
N ILE A 96 -1.81 18.26 16.16
CA ILE A 96 -0.52 17.96 15.54
C ILE A 96 -0.72 17.42 14.12
N GLU A 97 -1.74 16.56 13.89
CA GLU A 97 -2.08 16.01 12.58
C GLU A 97 -2.58 17.06 11.58
N ARG A 98 -3.24 18.11 12.03
CA ARG A 98 -3.66 19.25 11.19
C ARG A 98 -2.48 20.16 10.80
N MET A 99 -1.35 20.07 11.47
CA MET A 99 -0.11 20.78 11.15
C MET A 99 0.79 19.87 10.32
N SER A 100 0.59 19.89 8.99
CA SER A 100 1.42 19.24 7.94
C SER A 100 2.33 18.12 8.46
N ILE A 101 1.87 16.87 8.31
CA ILE A 101 2.72 15.68 8.47
C ILE A 101 3.80 15.79 7.38
N LYS A 102 4.98 16.27 7.73
CA LYS A 102 6.17 16.12 6.89
C LYS A 102 6.52 14.64 6.94
N THR A 103 6.06 13.87 5.96
CA THR A 103 6.45 12.49 5.80
C THR A 103 7.58 12.44 4.77
N ASP A 104 8.62 11.70 5.09
CA ASP A 104 9.73 11.47 4.16
C ASP A 104 9.35 10.46 3.07
N TYR A 105 8.20 9.78 3.22
CA TYR A 105 7.71 8.72 2.35
C TYR A 105 6.23 8.87 2.00
N GLU A 106 5.90 8.38 0.81
CA GLU A 106 4.53 8.26 0.30
C GLU A 106 4.25 6.82 -0.12
N LEU A 107 3.02 6.36 0.04
CA LEU A 107 2.52 5.11 -0.51
C LEU A 107 1.70 5.43 -1.76
N ILE A 108 2.22 5.07 -2.92
CA ILE A 108 1.52 5.22 -4.19
C ILE A 108 0.65 3.98 -4.40
N PHE A 109 -0.63 4.22 -4.68
CA PHE A 109 -1.60 3.24 -5.12
C PHE A 109 -1.82 3.38 -6.61
N VAL A 110 -1.76 2.27 -7.33
CA VAL A 110 -2.17 2.19 -8.73
C VAL A 110 -3.22 1.10 -8.87
N VAL A 111 -4.42 1.47 -9.29
CA VAL A 111 -5.49 0.52 -9.60
C VAL A 111 -5.59 0.40 -11.11
N ALA A 112 -5.38 -0.77 -11.67
CA ALA A 112 -5.31 -1.00 -13.12
C ALA A 112 -6.06 -2.27 -13.55
N ASN A 113 -6.27 -2.44 -14.85
CA ASN A 113 -6.70 -3.71 -15.41
C ASN A 113 -5.64 -4.78 -15.19
N GLU A 114 -6.04 -6.04 -14.95
CA GLU A 114 -5.12 -7.18 -14.80
C GLU A 114 -4.26 -7.38 -16.05
N GLY A 115 -2.99 -7.75 -15.83
CA GLY A 115 -2.05 -8.10 -16.90
C GLY A 115 -1.16 -6.94 -17.38
N TYR A 116 -1.25 -5.77 -16.77
CA TYR A 116 -0.43 -4.60 -17.12
C TYR A 116 0.63 -4.25 -16.07
N SER A 117 0.91 -5.16 -15.14
CA SER A 117 1.88 -4.93 -14.06
C SER A 117 3.27 -4.58 -14.58
N ASP A 118 3.75 -5.25 -15.63
CA ASP A 118 5.09 -4.96 -16.17
C ASP A 118 5.16 -3.53 -16.71
N MET A 119 4.17 -3.11 -17.52
CA MET A 119 4.09 -1.74 -18.05
C MET A 119 4.11 -0.68 -16.93
N ILE A 120 3.32 -0.88 -15.89
CA ILE A 120 3.23 0.03 -14.74
C ILE A 120 4.55 0.08 -14.00
N MET A 121 5.15 -1.09 -13.73
CA MET A 121 6.38 -1.17 -12.95
C MET A 121 7.60 -0.68 -13.72
N ASP A 122 7.65 -0.85 -15.03
CA ASP A 122 8.74 -0.31 -15.87
C ASP A 122 8.66 1.22 -15.91
N ALA A 123 7.46 1.79 -16.09
CA ALA A 123 7.25 3.22 -15.97
C ALA A 123 7.69 3.76 -14.60
N ALA A 124 7.28 3.07 -13.52
CA ALA A 124 7.62 3.46 -12.16
C ALA A 124 9.12 3.39 -11.88
N ARG A 125 9.80 2.30 -12.29
CA ARG A 125 11.25 2.11 -12.10
C ARG A 125 12.05 3.11 -12.92
N GLY A 126 11.65 3.38 -14.16
CA GLY A 126 12.27 4.42 -14.99
C GLY A 126 12.24 5.80 -14.36
N ALA A 127 11.28 6.05 -13.47
CA ALA A 127 11.14 7.27 -12.68
C ALA A 127 11.72 7.19 -11.26
N GLY A 128 12.41 6.09 -10.91
CA GLY A 128 13.13 5.93 -9.65
C GLY A 128 12.39 5.15 -8.56
N ALA A 129 11.32 4.41 -8.87
CA ALA A 129 10.69 3.52 -7.90
C ALA A 129 11.58 2.29 -7.61
N GLY A 130 11.79 1.98 -6.34
CA GLY A 130 12.62 0.83 -5.91
C GLY A 130 11.94 -0.53 -6.07
N GLY A 131 10.63 -0.56 -6.29
CA GLY A 131 9.81 -1.76 -6.40
C GLY A 131 8.45 -1.59 -5.77
N GLY A 132 7.64 -2.65 -5.77
CA GLY A 132 6.30 -2.64 -5.23
C GLY A 132 5.75 -4.03 -4.93
N THR A 133 4.51 -4.07 -4.52
CA THR A 133 3.73 -5.29 -4.32
C THR A 133 2.42 -5.18 -5.07
N VAL A 134 2.03 -6.23 -5.78
CA VAL A 134 0.79 -6.31 -6.54
C VAL A 134 -0.21 -7.21 -5.83
N ILE A 135 -1.44 -6.74 -5.70
CA ILE A 135 -2.58 -7.47 -5.16
C ILE A 135 -3.59 -7.66 -6.27
N LYS A 136 -4.08 -8.88 -6.47
CA LYS A 136 -5.21 -9.13 -7.35
C LYS A 136 -6.51 -8.67 -6.71
N ALA A 137 -7.35 -8.00 -7.48
CA ALA A 137 -8.60 -7.42 -7.02
C ALA A 137 -9.70 -7.58 -8.07
N LYS A 138 -10.94 -7.32 -7.68
CA LYS A 138 -12.09 -7.28 -8.60
C LYS A 138 -12.70 -5.90 -8.61
N GLY A 139 -12.90 -5.36 -9.80
CA GLY A 139 -13.62 -4.10 -9.98
C GLY A 139 -15.13 -4.31 -9.89
N THR A 140 -15.82 -3.42 -9.17
CA THR A 140 -17.28 -3.46 -8.99
C THR A 140 -17.99 -2.31 -9.70
N GLY A 141 -17.30 -1.55 -10.57
CA GLY A 141 -17.85 -0.43 -11.31
C GLY A 141 -18.93 -0.87 -12.30
N ALA A 142 -20.09 -0.22 -12.28
CA ALA A 142 -21.27 -0.61 -13.04
C ALA A 142 -21.12 -0.48 -14.58
N GLU A 143 -20.20 0.36 -15.06
CA GLU A 143 -20.06 0.66 -16.48
C GLU A 143 -19.16 -0.29 -17.26
N TYR A 144 -18.37 -1.12 -16.57
CA TYR A 144 -17.36 -2.00 -17.19
C TYR A 144 -17.61 -3.48 -16.95
N THR A 145 -18.83 -3.87 -16.58
CA THR A 145 -19.21 -5.28 -16.50
C THR A 145 -19.52 -5.80 -17.87
N GLU A 146 -18.63 -6.57 -18.46
CA GLU A 146 -18.94 -7.36 -19.66
C GLU A 146 -20.03 -8.37 -19.31
N LYS A 147 -21.12 -8.34 -20.09
CA LYS A 147 -22.19 -9.34 -19.98
C LYS A 147 -21.83 -10.56 -20.81
N PHE A 148 -21.45 -11.64 -20.19
CA PHE A 148 -21.27 -12.92 -20.86
C PHE A 148 -22.47 -13.83 -20.54
N PHE A 149 -23.24 -14.25 -21.55
CA PHE A 149 -24.48 -15.02 -21.40
C PHE A 149 -25.49 -14.42 -20.39
N GLY A 150 -25.55 -13.10 -20.27
CA GLY A 150 -26.47 -12.41 -19.34
C GLY A 150 -25.97 -12.27 -17.89
N PHE A 151 -24.79 -12.79 -17.56
CA PHE A 151 -24.15 -12.60 -16.27
C PHE A 151 -23.13 -11.45 -16.34
N SER A 152 -23.15 -10.58 -15.34
CA SER A 152 -22.13 -9.54 -15.18
C SER A 152 -20.84 -10.16 -14.65
N ILE A 153 -19.75 -10.08 -15.43
CA ILE A 153 -18.44 -10.51 -14.98
C ILE A 153 -17.74 -9.27 -14.44
N ALA A 154 -17.34 -9.31 -13.15
CA ALA A 154 -16.53 -8.25 -12.58
C ALA A 154 -15.17 -8.20 -13.30
N SER A 155 -14.72 -7.00 -13.68
CA SER A 155 -13.42 -6.85 -14.32
C SER A 155 -12.30 -7.17 -13.33
N GLU A 156 -11.38 -8.04 -13.74
CA GLU A 156 -10.18 -8.33 -12.96
C GLU A 156 -9.26 -7.10 -12.92
N LYS A 157 -8.81 -6.76 -11.74
CA LYS A 157 -7.98 -5.59 -11.47
C LYS A 157 -6.73 -6.00 -10.70
N GLU A 158 -5.72 -5.16 -10.81
CA GLU A 158 -4.51 -5.24 -10.00
C GLU A 158 -4.32 -3.93 -9.23
N ILE A 159 -3.93 -4.04 -7.96
CA ILE A 159 -3.57 -2.90 -7.12
C ILE A 159 -2.08 -2.98 -6.87
N HIS A 160 -1.34 -1.95 -7.32
CA HIS A 160 0.09 -1.84 -7.07
C HIS A 160 0.32 -0.90 -5.89
N LEU A 161 1.13 -1.35 -4.95
CA LEU A 161 1.53 -0.61 -3.76
C LEU A 161 3.03 -0.31 -3.85
N LEU A 162 3.40 0.97 -3.99
CA LEU A 162 4.78 1.42 -4.08
C LEU A 162 5.08 2.41 -2.95
N VAL A 163 6.04 2.09 -2.10
CA VAL A 163 6.55 3.03 -1.09
C VAL A 163 7.74 3.76 -1.69
N THR A 164 7.68 5.08 -1.69
CA THR A 164 8.71 5.94 -2.30
C THR A 164 9.03 7.14 -1.41
N PRO A 165 10.24 7.69 -1.48
CA PRO A 165 10.50 9.01 -0.91
C PRO A 165 9.53 10.06 -1.48
N ALA A 166 9.04 10.96 -0.63
CA ALA A 166 8.06 11.99 -1.02
C ALA A 166 8.53 12.86 -2.19
N GLN A 167 9.83 13.07 -2.32
CA GLN A 167 10.45 13.85 -3.40
C GLN A 167 10.29 13.18 -4.78
N GLY A 168 10.32 11.82 -4.83
CA GLY A 168 10.19 11.04 -6.08
C GLY A 168 8.74 10.81 -6.52
N ARG A 169 7.77 10.98 -5.61
CA ARG A 169 6.35 10.68 -5.84
C ARG A 169 5.81 11.24 -7.16
N ASN A 170 6.00 12.54 -7.38
CA ASN A 170 5.41 13.23 -8.55
C ASN A 170 5.97 12.70 -9.87
N ALA A 171 7.27 12.41 -9.93
CA ALA A 171 7.91 11.85 -11.12
C ALA A 171 7.38 10.45 -11.43
N ILE A 172 7.27 9.59 -10.39
CA ILE A 172 6.76 8.23 -10.52
C ILE A 172 5.29 8.23 -10.95
N MET A 173 4.43 9.02 -10.29
CA MET A 173 3.01 9.10 -10.64
C MET A 173 2.82 9.62 -12.08
N LYS A 174 3.59 10.63 -12.49
CA LYS A 174 3.54 11.16 -13.84
C LYS A 174 3.92 10.12 -14.88
N ALA A 175 5.02 9.40 -14.69
CA ALA A 175 5.48 8.36 -15.60
C ALA A 175 4.44 7.24 -15.76
N ILE A 176 3.81 6.80 -14.66
CA ILE A 176 2.74 5.80 -14.71
C ILE A 176 1.53 6.33 -15.47
N MET A 177 1.09 7.57 -15.21
CA MET A 177 -0.06 8.17 -15.92
C MET A 177 0.18 8.34 -17.42
N GLU A 178 1.40 8.70 -17.82
CA GLU A 178 1.75 8.88 -19.23
C GLU A 178 1.80 7.56 -20.00
N GLN A 179 2.27 6.47 -19.38
CA GLN A 179 2.43 5.19 -20.06
C GLN A 179 1.25 4.24 -19.86
N ALA A 180 0.64 4.24 -18.68
CA ALA A 180 -0.39 3.29 -18.27
C ALA A 180 -1.71 3.96 -17.81
N GLY A 181 -1.90 5.26 -18.04
CA GLY A 181 -3.07 6.03 -17.58
C GLY A 181 -4.40 5.58 -18.20
N LEU A 182 -5.46 6.34 -17.93
CA LEU A 182 -6.85 6.00 -18.31
C LEU A 182 -7.06 5.79 -19.81
N GLU A 183 -6.28 6.44 -20.66
CA GLU A 183 -6.37 6.29 -22.12
C GLU A 183 -5.60 5.08 -22.66
N SER A 184 -4.80 4.43 -21.83
CA SER A 184 -4.09 3.18 -22.18
C SER A 184 -4.97 1.95 -21.95
N LYS A 185 -4.50 0.78 -22.40
CA LYS A 185 -5.16 -0.50 -22.12
C LYS A 185 -5.16 -0.86 -20.62
N ALA A 186 -4.19 -0.37 -19.86
CA ALA A 186 -4.11 -0.57 -18.42
C ALA A 186 -5.21 0.18 -17.67
N GLN A 187 -5.68 1.30 -18.20
CA GLN A 187 -6.70 2.18 -17.61
C GLN A 187 -6.42 2.48 -16.13
N SER A 188 -5.18 2.79 -15.80
CA SER A 188 -4.79 2.94 -14.41
C SER A 188 -5.26 4.27 -13.80
N ILE A 189 -5.62 4.18 -12.52
CA ILE A 189 -5.87 5.32 -11.62
C ILE A 189 -4.75 5.33 -10.60
N VAL A 190 -4.10 6.48 -10.42
CA VAL A 190 -2.94 6.63 -9.55
C VAL A 190 -3.24 7.69 -8.49
N PHE A 191 -2.99 7.37 -7.22
CA PHE A 191 -3.05 8.32 -6.10
C PHE A 191 -2.02 7.97 -5.04
N SER A 192 -1.73 8.88 -4.13
CA SER A 192 -0.79 8.64 -3.04
C SER A 192 -1.37 8.95 -1.68
N LEU A 193 -0.85 8.29 -0.67
CA LEU A 193 -1.19 8.47 0.74
C LEU A 193 0.08 8.80 1.52
N PRO A 194 0.05 9.79 2.44
CA PRO A 194 1.20 10.12 3.25
C PRO A 194 1.53 8.99 4.23
N VAL A 195 2.80 8.64 4.35
CA VAL A 195 3.30 7.64 5.30
C VAL A 195 3.85 8.34 6.52
N SER A 196 3.28 8.11 7.70
CA SER A 196 3.76 8.73 8.95
C SER A 196 5.04 8.07 9.47
N HIS A 197 5.15 6.75 9.33
CA HIS A 197 6.30 5.96 9.76
C HIS A 197 6.52 4.80 8.81
N ALA A 198 7.78 4.47 8.55
CA ALA A 198 8.16 3.32 7.74
C ALA A 198 9.29 2.53 8.41
N LEU A 199 9.26 1.20 8.27
CA LEU A 199 10.31 0.27 8.67
C LEU A 199 10.61 -0.70 7.53
N GLY A 200 11.85 -1.20 7.47
CA GLY A 200 12.25 -2.21 6.49
C GLY A 200 12.52 -1.68 5.08
N LEU A 201 12.48 -0.36 4.88
CA LEU A 201 12.86 0.23 3.60
C LEU A 201 14.39 0.20 3.45
N ARG A 202 14.86 -0.23 2.27
CA ARG A 202 16.27 -0.04 1.92
C ARG A 202 16.49 1.45 1.70
N GLN A 203 17.48 2.02 2.40
CA GLN A 203 17.98 3.35 2.03
C GLN A 203 18.74 3.21 0.70
N PRO A 204 18.50 4.08 -0.29
CA PRO A 204 19.39 4.13 -1.45
C PRO A 204 20.79 4.49 -0.95
N GLU A 205 21.79 3.73 -1.40
CA GLU A 205 23.21 4.02 -1.19
C GLU A 205 23.60 5.26 -2.00
#